data_823e724a9aab91dae7f2fdd7aa2b87a1
#
_entry.id   823e724a9aab91dae7f2fdd7aa2b87a1
#
_cell.length_a   1.000
_cell.length_b   1.000
_cell.length_c   1.000
_cell.angle_alpha   90.00
_cell.angle_beta   90.00
_cell.angle_gamma   90.00
#
_symmetry.space_group_name_H-M   'P 1'
#
loop_
_entity.id
_entity.type
_entity.pdbx_description
1 polymer ?
#
loop_
_entity_poly.entity_id
_entity_poly.type
_entity_poly.pdbx_seq_one_letter_code
_entity_poly.pdbx_strand_id
1 'polypeptide(L)'
;MSEENSQGQVLLTQKIIWGALLASQFVYLGLVLSGVASSESEPESILPIVLFVIGLVEIGVGTFGVPLFIKPSGENPSVEAFGSQRIISWASIEGGLIMGLVNCFLGGPQIVFYGLYVVSLLGMIKTFPQDVSVQSSGE
;
A
#
# COMPACT_ATOMS: atom_id res chain seq x y z
N MET A 1 -7.63 -27.79 -17.62
CA MET A 1 -7.84 -26.57 -18.45
C MET A 1 -8.72 -25.52 -17.76
N SER A 2 -9.71 -25.87 -16.97
CA SER A 2 -10.56 -24.87 -16.27
C SER A 2 -9.88 -24.19 -15.06
N GLU A 3 -9.06 -24.90 -14.29
CA GLU A 3 -8.39 -24.36 -13.09
C GLU A 3 -7.25 -23.39 -13.43
N GLU A 4 -6.48 -23.68 -14.45
CA GLU A 4 -5.37 -22.84 -14.92
C GLU A 4 -5.88 -21.49 -15.47
N ASN A 5 -7.00 -21.49 -16.16
CA ASN A 5 -7.68 -20.29 -16.64
C ASN A 5 -8.24 -19.45 -15.47
N SER A 6 -8.75 -20.09 -14.42
CA SER A 6 -9.26 -19.40 -13.23
C SER A 6 -8.14 -18.68 -12.47
N GLN A 7 -7.01 -19.36 -12.25
CA GLN A 7 -5.85 -18.76 -11.55
C GLN A 7 -5.26 -17.57 -12.32
N GLY A 8 -5.19 -17.66 -13.65
CA GLY A 8 -4.74 -16.56 -14.49
C GLY A 8 -5.64 -15.31 -14.39
N GLN A 9 -6.96 -15.51 -14.33
CA GLN A 9 -7.92 -14.40 -14.18
C GLN A 9 -7.82 -13.76 -12.80
N VAL A 10 -7.65 -14.53 -11.73
CA VAL A 10 -7.48 -14.02 -10.36
C VAL A 10 -6.20 -13.19 -10.27
N LEU A 11 -5.10 -13.68 -10.81
CA LEU A 11 -3.83 -12.95 -10.82
C LEU A 11 -3.92 -11.65 -11.63
N LEU A 12 -4.61 -11.67 -12.76
CA LEU A 12 -4.86 -10.47 -13.57
C LEU A 12 -5.67 -9.43 -12.77
N THR A 13 -6.72 -9.86 -12.07
CA THR A 13 -7.54 -9.00 -11.22
C THR A 13 -6.68 -8.37 -10.11
N GLN A 14 -5.82 -9.14 -9.45
CA GLN A 14 -4.92 -8.61 -8.43
C GLN A 14 -3.94 -7.57 -9.00
N LYS A 15 -3.40 -7.79 -10.20
CA LYS A 15 -2.53 -6.82 -10.88
C LYS A 15 -3.27 -5.53 -11.23
N ILE A 16 -4.54 -5.63 -11.65
CA ILE A 16 -5.38 -4.45 -11.93
C ILE A 16 -5.63 -3.65 -10.65
N ILE A 17 -6.01 -4.31 -9.54
CA ILE A 17 -6.23 -3.65 -8.25
C ILE A 17 -4.94 -2.97 -7.77
N TRP A 18 -3.82 -3.68 -7.81
CA TRP A 18 -2.51 -3.14 -7.44
C TRP A 18 -2.15 -1.91 -8.30
N GLY A 19 -2.34 -1.99 -9.61
CA GLY A 19 -2.08 -0.89 -10.54
C GLY A 19 -2.98 0.32 -10.29
N ALA A 20 -4.26 0.10 -9.96
CA ALA A 20 -5.19 1.17 -9.60
C ALA A 20 -4.77 1.89 -8.31
N LEU A 21 -4.37 1.14 -7.27
CA LEU A 21 -3.87 1.70 -6.02
C LEU A 21 -2.53 2.43 -6.22
N LEU A 22 -1.65 1.91 -7.05
CA LEU A 22 -0.42 2.62 -7.40
C LEU A 22 -0.72 3.93 -8.15
N ALA A 23 -1.69 3.92 -9.05
CA ALA A 23 -2.11 5.12 -9.76
C ALA A 23 -2.72 6.18 -8.82
N SER A 24 -3.47 5.78 -7.78
CA SER A 24 -4.01 6.70 -6.77
C SER A 24 -2.89 7.45 -6.03
N GLN A 25 -1.77 6.80 -5.76
CA GLN A 25 -0.61 7.45 -5.12
C GLN A 25 -0.05 8.60 -5.97
N PHE A 26 -0.02 8.44 -7.30
CA PHE A 26 0.38 9.54 -8.19
C PHE A 26 -0.66 10.67 -8.22
N VAL A 27 -1.95 10.37 -8.08
CA VAL A 27 -2.99 11.40 -7.93
C VAL A 27 -2.78 12.19 -6.64
N TYR A 28 -2.49 11.53 -5.51
CA TYR A 28 -2.19 12.20 -4.24
C TYR A 28 -0.96 13.10 -4.34
N LEU A 29 0.10 12.60 -4.99
CA LEU A 29 1.28 13.42 -5.27
C LEU A 29 0.92 14.67 -6.09
N GLY A 30 0.10 14.52 -7.12
CA GLY A 30 -0.39 15.62 -7.95
C GLY A 30 -1.18 16.65 -7.12
N LEU A 31 -2.03 16.23 -6.20
CA LEU A 31 -2.79 17.11 -5.30
C LEU A 31 -1.87 17.92 -4.38
N VAL A 32 -0.84 17.29 -3.82
CA VAL A 32 0.14 17.98 -2.97
C VAL A 32 0.98 18.97 -3.79
N LEU A 33 1.47 18.55 -4.96
CA LEU A 33 2.28 19.42 -5.85
C LEU A 33 1.47 20.59 -6.43
N SER A 34 0.17 20.43 -6.66
CA SER A 34 -0.71 21.51 -7.13
C SER A 34 -1.02 22.56 -6.07
N GLY A 35 -0.65 22.32 -4.81
CA GLY A 35 -0.94 23.20 -3.69
C GLY A 35 -2.37 23.13 -3.17
N VAL A 36 -3.24 22.30 -3.75
CA VAL A 36 -4.63 22.11 -3.29
C VAL A 36 -4.69 21.56 -1.86
N ALA A 37 -3.71 20.76 -1.49
CA ALA A 37 -3.58 20.17 -0.16
C ALA A 37 -2.75 21.02 0.81
N SER A 38 -2.38 22.24 0.45
CA SER A 38 -1.61 23.14 1.34
C SER A 38 -2.54 24.14 2.00
N SER A 39 -2.66 24.12 3.34
CA SER A 39 -3.27 25.19 4.11
C SER A 39 -2.19 25.97 4.85
N GLU A 40 -2.34 27.31 4.91
CA GLU A 40 -1.41 28.19 5.61
C GLU A 40 -1.64 28.20 7.13
N SER A 41 -1.67 27.04 7.76
CA SER A 41 -1.78 26.96 9.22
C SER A 41 -0.41 26.73 9.83
N GLU A 42 -0.02 27.52 10.82
CA GLU A 42 1.22 27.30 11.56
C GLU A 42 1.11 26.03 12.43
N PRO A 43 1.98 25.05 12.21
CA PRO A 43 1.89 23.77 12.94
C PRO A 43 2.63 23.84 14.28
N GLU A 44 2.08 24.48 15.29
CA GLU A 44 2.55 24.29 16.69
C GLU A 44 2.00 22.99 17.32
N SER A 45 1.44 22.08 16.51
CA SER A 45 0.81 20.86 17.03
C SER A 45 1.70 19.63 16.87
N ILE A 46 1.59 18.70 17.80
CA ILE A 46 2.21 17.35 17.74
C ILE A 46 1.57 16.49 16.62
N LEU A 47 0.47 16.96 16.02
CA LEU A 47 -0.35 16.23 15.06
C LEU A 47 0.43 15.74 13.83
N PRO A 48 1.33 16.53 13.18
CA PRO A 48 2.13 16.03 12.06
C PRO A 48 3.00 14.82 12.43
N ILE A 49 3.57 14.81 13.63
CA ILE A 49 4.40 13.70 14.12
C ILE A 49 3.52 12.47 14.35
N VAL A 50 2.35 12.64 14.95
CA VAL A 50 1.40 11.54 15.22
C VAL A 50 0.95 10.93 13.91
N LEU A 51 0.54 11.73 12.93
CA LEU A 51 0.11 11.25 11.61
C LEU A 51 1.24 10.54 10.85
N PHE A 52 2.47 11.06 10.96
CA PHE A 52 3.64 10.42 10.37
C PHE A 52 3.91 9.04 10.98
N VAL A 53 3.88 8.93 12.31
CA VAL A 53 4.10 7.65 13.02
C VAL A 53 3.00 6.65 12.68
N ILE A 54 1.73 7.06 12.71
CA ILE A 54 0.60 6.19 12.33
C ILE A 54 0.77 5.71 10.89
N GLY A 55 1.06 6.61 9.95
CA GLY A 55 1.28 6.27 8.56
C GLY A 55 2.43 5.28 8.35
N LEU A 56 3.56 5.45 9.05
CA LEU A 56 4.67 4.51 9.00
C LEU A 56 4.30 3.13 9.57
N VAL A 57 3.54 3.09 10.68
CA VAL A 57 3.07 1.84 11.28
C VAL A 57 2.15 1.11 10.30
N GLU A 58 1.19 1.80 9.68
CA GLU A 58 0.27 1.20 8.71
C GLU A 58 1.02 0.66 7.47
N ILE A 59 1.95 1.41 6.90
CA ILE A 59 2.79 0.94 5.78
C ILE A 59 3.63 -0.26 6.22
N GLY A 60 4.21 -0.22 7.41
CA GLY A 60 5.00 -1.32 7.97
C GLY A 60 4.17 -2.58 8.17
N VAL A 61 2.98 -2.44 8.73
CA VAL A 61 2.02 -3.56 8.89
C VAL A 61 1.62 -4.12 7.52
N GLY A 62 1.28 -3.29 6.56
CA GLY A 62 0.93 -3.74 5.21
C GLY A 62 2.08 -4.45 4.50
N THR A 63 3.30 -3.93 4.63
CA THR A 63 4.47 -4.45 3.89
C THR A 63 5.07 -5.71 4.52
N PHE A 64 5.08 -5.80 5.85
CA PHE A 64 5.76 -6.87 6.59
C PHE A 64 4.82 -7.63 7.53
N GLY A 65 3.91 -6.94 8.22
CA GLY A 65 3.05 -7.53 9.24
C GLY A 65 2.01 -8.47 8.62
N VAL A 66 1.28 -8.01 7.61
CA VAL A 66 0.24 -8.82 6.97
C VAL A 66 0.80 -10.13 6.40
N PRO A 67 1.92 -10.15 5.66
CA PRO A 67 2.53 -11.41 5.20
C PRO A 67 3.00 -12.34 6.33
N LEU A 68 3.35 -11.80 7.48
CA LEU A 68 3.81 -12.60 8.63
C LEU A 68 2.65 -13.22 9.42
N PHE A 69 1.55 -12.47 9.62
CA PHE A 69 0.46 -12.87 10.50
C PHE A 69 -0.72 -13.50 9.76
N ILE A 70 -0.97 -13.11 8.51
CA ILE A 70 -2.04 -13.64 7.68
C ILE A 70 -1.42 -14.62 6.69
N LYS A 71 -1.38 -15.90 7.06
CA LYS A 71 -0.91 -16.95 6.17
C LYS A 71 -2.05 -17.47 5.29
N PRO A 72 -1.82 -17.68 3.99
CA PRO A 72 -2.80 -18.33 3.13
C PRO A 72 -3.06 -19.75 3.62
N SER A 73 -4.32 -20.17 3.57
CA SER A 73 -4.75 -21.49 4.05
C SER A 73 -4.42 -22.59 3.03
N GLY A 74 -3.91 -23.76 3.53
CA GLY A 74 -3.66 -24.96 2.74
C GLY A 74 -2.18 -25.33 2.59
N GLU A 75 -1.91 -26.59 2.28
CA GLU A 75 -0.54 -27.11 2.07
C GLU A 75 0.10 -26.57 0.78
N ASN A 76 -0.71 -26.26 -0.25
CA ASN A 76 -0.28 -25.60 -1.49
C ASN A 76 -1.23 -24.43 -1.77
N PRO A 77 -0.98 -23.24 -1.19
CA PRO A 77 -1.90 -22.12 -1.33
C PRO A 77 -2.00 -21.63 -2.78
N SER A 78 -3.23 -21.55 -3.28
CA SER A 78 -3.53 -21.03 -4.60
C SER A 78 -3.38 -19.50 -4.65
N VAL A 79 -3.34 -18.93 -5.85
CA VAL A 79 -3.33 -17.45 -6.05
C VAL A 79 -4.52 -16.79 -5.35
N GLU A 80 -5.67 -17.47 -5.26
CA GLU A 80 -6.87 -17.01 -4.55
C GLU A 80 -6.65 -16.89 -3.04
N ALA A 81 -5.95 -17.88 -2.43
CA ALA A 81 -5.65 -17.88 -1.00
C ALA A 81 -4.77 -16.68 -0.60
N PHE A 82 -3.91 -16.18 -1.49
CA PHE A 82 -3.14 -14.96 -1.29
C PHE A 82 -3.92 -13.67 -1.55
N GLY A 83 -5.09 -13.74 -2.18
CA GLY A 83 -5.87 -12.57 -2.59
C GLY A 83 -6.23 -11.66 -1.42
N SER A 84 -6.81 -12.21 -0.36
CA SER A 84 -7.19 -11.45 0.84
C SER A 84 -5.99 -10.84 1.55
N GLN A 85 -4.90 -11.59 1.70
CA GLN A 85 -3.64 -11.12 2.28
C GLN A 85 -3.10 -9.91 1.50
N ARG A 86 -3.04 -10.00 0.18
CA ARG A 86 -2.54 -8.94 -0.70
C ARG A 86 -3.40 -7.68 -0.61
N ILE A 87 -4.73 -7.82 -0.65
CA ILE A 87 -5.65 -6.68 -0.55
C ILE A 87 -5.49 -5.96 0.79
N ILE A 88 -5.39 -6.68 1.90
CA ILE A 88 -5.17 -6.10 3.23
C ILE A 88 -3.82 -5.39 3.29
N SER A 89 -2.75 -6.00 2.74
CA SER A 89 -1.44 -5.36 2.61
C SER A 89 -1.51 -4.03 1.88
N TRP A 90 -2.11 -4.01 0.70
CA TRP A 90 -2.20 -2.81 -0.13
C TRP A 90 -3.08 -1.74 0.49
N ALA A 91 -4.22 -2.13 1.10
CA ALA A 91 -5.09 -1.20 1.82
C ALA A 91 -4.38 -0.54 3.01
N SER A 92 -3.55 -1.29 3.76
CA SER A 92 -2.75 -0.73 4.86
C SER A 92 -1.67 0.23 4.35
N ILE A 93 -0.97 -0.12 3.26
CA ILE A 93 0.04 0.76 2.65
C ILE A 93 -0.60 2.05 2.15
N GLU A 94 -1.76 1.97 1.50
CA GLU A 94 -2.51 3.13 1.01
C GLU A 94 -3.03 3.98 2.17
N GLY A 95 -3.56 3.36 3.23
CA GLY A 95 -4.00 4.03 4.46
C GLY A 95 -2.89 4.87 5.07
N GLY A 96 -1.68 4.32 5.17
CA GLY A 96 -0.52 5.04 5.68
C GLY A 96 -0.15 6.27 4.84
N LEU A 97 -0.26 6.19 3.51
CA LEU A 97 -0.04 7.36 2.65
C LEU A 97 -1.13 8.42 2.81
N ILE A 98 -2.39 7.99 3.00
CA ILE A 98 -3.52 8.90 3.25
C ILE A 98 -3.28 9.73 4.52
N MET A 99 -2.63 9.19 5.57
CA MET A 99 -2.25 9.96 6.75
C MET A 99 -1.33 11.15 6.38
N GLY A 100 -0.40 10.96 5.46
CA GLY A 100 0.43 12.03 4.91
C GLY A 100 -0.38 13.09 4.16
N LEU A 101 -1.35 12.67 3.36
CA LEU A 101 -2.23 13.58 2.64
C LEU A 101 -3.12 14.37 3.60
N VAL A 102 -3.70 13.73 4.61
CA VAL A 102 -4.48 14.39 5.68
C VAL A 102 -3.63 15.44 6.40
N ASN A 103 -2.35 15.12 6.70
CA ASN A 103 -1.43 16.09 7.28
C ASN A 103 -1.31 17.36 6.42
N CYS A 104 -1.20 17.21 5.10
CA CYS A 104 -1.12 18.37 4.18
C CYS A 104 -2.41 19.20 4.19
N PHE A 105 -3.60 18.55 4.19
CA PHE A 105 -4.88 19.26 4.27
C PHE A 105 -5.09 19.99 5.61
N LEU A 106 -4.47 19.52 6.68
CA LEU A 106 -4.50 20.15 8.00
C LEU A 106 -3.41 21.21 8.17
N GLY A 107 -2.68 21.56 7.11
CA GLY A 107 -1.64 22.58 7.13
C GLY A 107 -0.30 22.12 7.69
N GLY A 108 -0.13 20.81 7.87
CA GLY A 108 1.14 20.25 8.31
C GLY A 108 2.22 20.28 7.22
N PRO A 109 3.49 20.10 7.61
CA PRO A 109 4.61 20.19 6.69
C PRO A 109 4.55 19.09 5.61
N GLN A 110 4.71 19.47 4.35
CA GLN A 110 4.66 18.54 3.20
C GLN A 110 5.73 17.45 3.24
N ILE A 111 6.83 17.66 3.98
CA ILE A 111 7.88 16.65 4.12
C ILE A 111 7.35 15.34 4.75
N VAL A 112 6.31 15.41 5.60
CA VAL A 112 5.62 14.25 6.16
C VAL A 112 4.98 13.41 5.04
N PHE A 113 4.28 14.06 4.11
CA PHE A 113 3.70 13.38 2.96
C PHE A 113 4.77 12.74 2.08
N TYR A 114 5.84 13.48 1.72
CA TYR A 114 6.89 12.94 0.86
C TYR A 114 7.61 11.75 1.49
N GLY A 115 7.85 11.79 2.80
CA GLY A 115 8.43 10.65 3.53
C GLY A 115 7.55 9.40 3.45
N LEU A 116 6.26 9.54 3.74
CA LEU A 116 5.28 8.44 3.65
C LEU A 116 5.09 7.96 2.21
N TYR A 117 5.13 8.88 1.24
CA TYR A 117 5.01 8.55 -0.18
C TYR A 117 6.14 7.63 -0.66
N VAL A 118 7.40 7.95 -0.33
CA VAL A 118 8.54 7.12 -0.71
C VAL A 118 8.44 5.72 -0.07
N VAL A 119 8.12 5.66 1.24
CA VAL A 119 8.00 4.38 1.95
C VAL A 119 6.83 3.56 1.41
N SER A 120 5.70 4.21 1.10
CA SER A 120 4.52 3.57 0.49
C SER A 120 4.83 2.99 -0.89
N LEU A 121 5.52 3.74 -1.76
CA LEU A 121 5.97 3.25 -3.06
C LEU A 121 6.84 2.01 -2.95
N LEU A 122 7.81 2.01 -2.04
CA LEU A 122 8.67 0.84 -1.79
C LEU A 122 7.86 -0.35 -1.28
N GLY A 123 6.89 -0.11 -0.41
CA GLY A 123 5.95 -1.13 0.07
C GLY A 123 5.11 -1.72 -1.07
N MET A 124 4.58 -0.89 -1.96
CA MET A 124 3.81 -1.34 -3.14
C MET A 124 4.67 -2.15 -4.12
N ILE A 125 5.90 -1.74 -4.37
CA ILE A 125 6.84 -2.49 -5.23
C ILE A 125 7.14 -3.85 -4.61
N LYS A 126 7.42 -3.90 -3.31
CA LYS A 126 7.72 -5.15 -2.60
C LYS A 126 6.53 -6.13 -2.61
N THR A 127 5.31 -5.63 -2.54
CA THR A 127 4.09 -6.43 -2.50
C THR A 127 3.45 -6.65 -3.87
N PHE A 128 4.21 -6.44 -4.95
CA PHE A 128 3.74 -6.70 -6.32
C PHE A 128 3.21 -8.13 -6.46
N PRO A 129 2.03 -8.35 -7.08
CA PRO A 129 1.45 -9.67 -7.24
C PRO A 129 2.27 -10.53 -8.19
N GLN A 130 2.95 -11.54 -7.63
CA GLN A 130 3.74 -12.53 -8.37
C GLN A 130 2.98 -13.83 -8.52
N ASP A 131 3.34 -14.59 -9.55
CA ASP A 131 2.84 -15.95 -9.76
C ASP A 131 3.46 -16.91 -8.71
N VAL A 132 2.62 -17.71 -8.07
CA VAL A 132 3.04 -18.60 -6.98
C VAL A 132 3.94 -19.73 -7.49
N SER A 133 3.84 -20.07 -8.78
CA SER A 133 4.66 -21.12 -9.43
C SER A 133 6.17 -20.80 -9.43
N VAL A 134 6.54 -19.51 -9.32
CA VAL A 134 7.95 -19.08 -9.32
C VAL A 134 8.59 -19.23 -7.94
N GLN A 135 7.81 -19.24 -6.86
CA GLN A 135 8.33 -19.34 -5.50
C GLN A 135 8.74 -20.76 -5.08
N SER A 136 8.20 -21.79 -5.72
CA SER A 136 8.52 -23.18 -5.39
C SER A 136 9.80 -23.71 -6.05
N SER A 137 10.40 -22.97 -6.96
CA SER A 137 11.62 -23.38 -7.68
C SER A 137 12.91 -22.73 -7.17
N GLY A 138 12.88 -22.02 -6.05
CA GLY A 138 14.00 -21.28 -5.46
C GLY A 138 14.54 -21.85 -4.13
N GLU A 139 14.12 -23.10 -3.72
CA GLU A 139 14.70 -23.81 -2.57
C GLU A 139 15.56 -24.99 -2.99
#